data_d801b1771fe518f9165967fe273f93d9
#
_entry.id   d801b1771fe518f9165967fe273f93d9
#
_cell.length_a   1.000
_cell.length_b   1.000
_cell.length_c   1.000
_cell.angle_alpha   90.00
_cell.angle_beta   90.00
_cell.angle_gamma   90.00
#
_symmetry.space_group_name_H-M   'P 1'
#
loop_
_entity.id
_entity.type
_entity.pdbx_description
1 polymer ?
#
loop_
_entity_poly.entity_id
_entity_poly.type
_entity_poly.pdbx_seq_one_letter_code
_entity_poly.pdbx_strand_id
1 'polypeptide(L)'
;MQHFSKQLRTRLLTLYLSAGLVMGWLPGCGSQDLEIADTVAESAVTATADATDVITFSQPEGPEESTVYVEPVDGISDDFYRGMDVSAVLALENSGVKYYNFDGEEQDVFMTLAQAGVNYIRLRVWNDPYDENGNGYGGGNNDVATAITLGQRATQYGMKVCIDFHYSDFWADPKKQFVPKAWEGMDIEEKSDALYNFTLENLTQILDAGVDVGMVQVGNEINNGMCGETDASNVRKLLASGSKAVRDAATASGKDILVAVHYTNIDDMKKLDTLLTGLQVKEIDYDIVGLSFYPYWHGTMEDLKNAIIHVRDTYGQKVYVAENAYCYTSEDGDGSANSIKGTDDLAEGYSASVQGQANEVRDVCAAASEAGAEGIFYWEGTWIPVGPADADNSAIWEKYGSGWASSY
;
A
#
# COMPACT_ATOMS: atom_id res chain seq x y z
N MET A 1 21.51 -20.60 3.75
CA MET A 1 20.59 -20.42 4.86
C MET A 1 21.17 -20.65 6.27
N GLN A 2 22.44 -20.91 6.46
CA GLN A 2 23.03 -21.12 7.81
C GLN A 2 24.01 -20.01 8.24
N HIS A 3 24.23 -18.98 7.44
CA HIS A 3 25.18 -17.91 7.77
C HIS A 3 24.52 -16.60 8.28
N PHE A 4 23.23 -16.41 8.06
CA PHE A 4 22.52 -15.20 8.51
C PHE A 4 22.10 -15.22 10.00
N SER A 5 21.98 -16.41 10.59
CA SER A 5 21.50 -16.54 12.00
C SER A 5 22.59 -16.30 13.05
N LYS A 6 23.86 -16.17 12.68
CA LYS A 6 24.95 -16.01 13.64
C LYS A 6 25.41 -14.54 13.89
N GLN A 7 25.07 -13.63 13.02
CA GLN A 7 25.46 -12.23 13.21
C GLN A 7 24.43 -11.43 14.07
N LEU A 8 23.18 -11.84 14.08
CA LEU A 8 22.15 -11.18 14.88
C LEU A 8 22.27 -11.47 16.39
N ARG A 9 22.86 -12.62 16.77
CA ARG A 9 23.00 -13.00 18.20
C ARG A 9 24.18 -12.36 18.92
N THR A 10 25.09 -11.70 18.24
CA THR A 10 26.32 -11.15 18.85
C THR A 10 26.24 -9.65 19.14
N ARG A 11 25.21 -8.94 18.70
CA ARG A 11 25.02 -7.51 18.99
C ARG A 11 24.06 -7.18 20.13
N LEU A 12 23.36 -8.17 20.67
CA LEU A 12 22.39 -7.99 21.76
C LEU A 12 22.96 -8.17 23.18
N LEU A 13 24.29 -8.26 23.33
CA LEU A 13 24.91 -8.53 24.65
C LEU A 13 25.89 -7.47 25.14
N THR A 14 25.87 -6.24 24.59
CA THR A 14 26.88 -5.22 25.00
C THR A 14 26.31 -3.87 25.40
N LEU A 15 25.07 -3.78 25.83
CA LEU A 15 24.46 -2.51 26.28
C LEU A 15 23.72 -2.60 27.61
N TYR A 16 24.33 -3.22 28.60
CA TYR A 16 24.00 -3.01 30.03
C TYR A 16 25.29 -2.86 30.80
N LEU A 17 25.66 -1.62 31.10
CA LEU A 17 26.40 -1.20 32.29
C LEU A 17 26.98 0.23 32.05
N SER A 18 26.23 1.25 32.46
CA SER A 18 26.76 2.43 33.14
C SER A 18 25.66 3.49 33.32
N ALA A 19 24.94 3.40 34.42
CA ALA A 19 24.25 4.54 35.00
C ALA A 19 24.78 4.71 36.40
N GLY A 20 25.68 5.68 36.57
CA GLY A 20 26.26 6.12 37.85
C GLY A 20 25.75 7.52 38.17
N LEU A 21 25.10 7.62 39.31
CA LEU A 21 24.65 8.83 39.98
C LEU A 21 25.65 9.99 39.98
N VAL A 22 25.16 11.23 39.79
CA VAL A 22 25.64 12.40 40.56
C VAL A 22 24.42 13.26 40.90
N MET A 23 24.08 13.28 42.20
CA MET A 23 23.30 14.34 42.83
C MET A 23 24.21 15.54 43.09
N GLY A 24 23.72 16.74 42.80
CA GLY A 24 24.36 18.00 43.22
C GLY A 24 23.30 19.07 43.47
N TRP A 25 23.27 19.49 44.70
CA TRP A 25 22.34 20.44 45.32
C TRP A 25 22.78 21.91 45.10
N LEU A 26 21.77 22.80 44.85
CA LEU A 26 21.42 24.10 45.45
C LEU A 26 21.96 25.42 44.87
N PRO A 27 21.43 26.58 45.34
CA PRO A 27 20.08 27.02 45.67
C PRO A 27 19.68 28.40 45.09
N GLY A 28 18.38 28.67 45.05
CA GLY A 28 17.84 29.92 45.55
C GLY A 28 17.79 31.20 44.72
N CYS A 29 16.62 31.75 44.72
CA CYS A 29 16.23 33.17 44.69
C CYS A 29 15.85 33.86 43.38
N GLY A 30 14.61 34.34 43.35
CA GLY A 30 14.23 35.54 42.62
C GLY A 30 12.99 35.39 41.76
N SER A 31 11.83 35.60 42.39
CA SER A 31 10.56 35.92 41.71
C SER A 31 10.70 37.26 40.96
N GLN A 32 10.43 37.23 39.67
CA GLN A 32 9.89 38.39 38.96
C GLN A 32 8.79 37.93 38.02
N ASP A 33 7.60 38.37 38.35
CA ASP A 33 6.40 38.28 37.51
C ASP A 33 6.65 39.05 36.21
N LEU A 34 6.59 38.33 35.09
CA LEU A 34 6.44 38.94 33.77
C LEU A 34 5.13 38.43 33.21
N GLU A 35 4.11 39.28 33.30
CA GLU A 35 2.87 39.18 32.51
C GLU A 35 3.28 39.12 31.03
N ILE A 36 3.10 37.98 30.42
CA ILE A 36 3.08 37.85 28.96
C ILE A 36 1.60 37.77 28.58
N ALA A 37 1.15 38.82 27.92
CA ALA A 37 -0.19 38.97 27.41
C ALA A 37 -0.52 37.79 26.44
N ASP A 38 -1.59 37.11 26.76
CA ASP A 38 -2.37 36.25 25.89
C ASP A 38 -2.79 37.00 24.63
N THR A 39 -2.21 36.60 23.49
CA THR A 39 -2.87 36.73 22.20
C THR A 39 -2.31 35.60 21.32
N VAL A 40 -2.68 34.38 21.67
CA VAL A 40 -2.70 33.28 20.69
C VAL A 40 -4.16 33.21 20.23
N ALA A 41 -4.41 33.71 19.03
CA ALA A 41 -5.66 33.46 18.35
C ALA A 41 -5.77 31.97 18.09
N GLU A 42 -6.55 31.28 18.92
CA GLU A 42 -7.06 29.95 18.66
C GLU A 42 -7.99 30.04 17.44
N SER A 43 -7.42 29.72 16.26
CA SER A 43 -8.23 29.22 15.14
C SER A 43 -8.50 27.76 15.39
N ALA A 44 -9.22 27.43 16.43
CA ALA A 44 -9.89 26.15 16.53
C ALA A 44 -11.01 26.16 15.48
N VAL A 45 -10.73 25.67 14.29
CA VAL A 45 -11.77 25.20 13.39
C VAL A 45 -12.32 23.92 14.02
N THR A 46 -13.29 24.08 14.90
CA THR A 46 -14.19 23.01 15.27
C THR A 46 -15.12 22.78 14.08
N ALA A 47 -14.61 22.08 13.06
CA ALA A 47 -15.46 21.47 12.07
C ALA A 47 -16.08 20.24 12.71
N THR A 48 -17.25 20.38 13.30
CA THR A 48 -18.21 19.31 13.37
C THR A 48 -18.74 19.13 11.94
N ALA A 49 -17.92 18.56 11.05
CA ALA A 49 -18.40 18.12 9.77
C ALA A 49 -19.33 16.93 10.04
N ASP A 50 -20.58 17.07 9.67
CA ASP A 50 -21.45 15.93 9.43
C ASP A 50 -20.71 15.01 8.47
N ALA A 51 -20.64 13.71 8.75
CA ALA A 51 -19.83 12.69 8.02
C ALA A 51 -20.30 12.46 6.56
N THR A 52 -20.91 13.42 5.92
CA THR A 52 -21.52 13.34 4.59
C THR A 52 -20.99 14.35 3.57
N ASP A 53 -20.17 15.31 3.97
CA ASP A 53 -19.66 16.31 3.02
C ASP A 53 -18.30 15.84 2.45
N VAL A 54 -18.36 15.13 1.32
CA VAL A 54 -17.19 14.79 0.51
C VAL A 54 -16.64 16.06 -0.15
N ILE A 55 -15.37 16.35 0.10
CA ILE A 55 -14.68 17.47 -0.55
C ILE A 55 -14.35 17.04 -1.98
N THR A 56 -14.83 17.78 -2.97
CA THR A 56 -14.55 17.54 -4.38
C THR A 56 -13.71 18.67 -4.95
N PHE A 57 -12.78 18.34 -5.84
CA PHE A 57 -11.92 19.28 -6.53
C PHE A 57 -12.21 19.25 -8.03
N SER A 58 -12.12 20.42 -8.66
CA SER A 58 -12.11 20.49 -10.13
C SER A 58 -10.83 19.86 -10.66
N GLN A 59 -10.96 19.01 -11.66
CA GLN A 59 -9.78 18.50 -12.38
C GLN A 59 -9.11 19.63 -13.15
N PRO A 60 -7.79 19.62 -13.32
CA PRO A 60 -7.09 20.58 -14.18
C PRO A 60 -7.63 20.50 -15.62
N GLU A 61 -7.88 21.65 -16.26
CA GLU A 61 -8.40 21.72 -17.62
C GLU A 61 -7.29 21.62 -18.70
N GLY A 62 -6.11 21.20 -18.36
CA GLY A 62 -4.99 21.07 -19.28
C GLY A 62 -3.67 20.81 -18.57
N PRO A 63 -2.57 20.74 -19.31
CA PRO A 63 -1.27 20.52 -18.71
C PRO A 63 -0.89 21.72 -17.83
N GLU A 64 -0.50 21.42 -16.60
CA GLU A 64 0.11 22.38 -15.70
C GLU A 64 1.50 22.80 -16.22
N GLU A 65 1.87 24.06 -15.99
CA GLU A 65 3.22 24.53 -16.32
C GLU A 65 4.24 23.88 -15.36
N SER A 66 4.99 22.90 -15.87
CA SER A 66 5.98 22.19 -15.09
C SER A 66 7.24 21.91 -15.92
N THR A 67 8.32 21.49 -15.25
CA THR A 67 9.54 21.04 -15.91
C THR A 67 9.45 19.60 -16.42
N VAL A 68 8.40 18.88 -16.07
CA VAL A 68 8.11 17.51 -16.48
C VAL A 68 6.90 17.54 -17.41
N TYR A 69 7.01 16.91 -18.56
CA TYR A 69 5.92 16.86 -19.52
C TYR A 69 5.71 15.43 -20.05
N VAL A 70 4.46 15.01 -20.08
CA VAL A 70 4.02 13.78 -20.75
C VAL A 70 2.82 14.10 -21.66
N GLU A 71 2.75 13.42 -22.79
CA GLU A 71 1.59 13.53 -23.66
C GLU A 71 0.34 12.98 -22.97
N PRO A 72 -0.80 13.64 -23.06
CA PRO A 72 -2.06 13.09 -22.57
C PRO A 72 -2.34 11.69 -23.13
N VAL A 73 -3.03 10.90 -22.36
CA VAL A 73 -3.54 9.59 -22.82
C VAL A 73 -4.97 9.78 -23.27
N ASP A 74 -5.21 9.64 -24.57
CA ASP A 74 -6.55 9.77 -25.13
C ASP A 74 -7.43 8.57 -24.77
N GLY A 75 -8.72 8.82 -24.56
CA GLY A 75 -9.72 7.76 -24.37
C GLY A 75 -9.76 7.13 -22.99
N ILE A 76 -9.05 7.68 -22.00
CA ILE A 76 -9.21 7.26 -20.60
C ILE A 76 -10.65 7.61 -20.16
N SER A 77 -11.35 6.61 -19.64
CA SER A 77 -12.70 6.78 -19.07
C SER A 77 -12.66 7.62 -17.78
N ASP A 78 -13.71 8.36 -17.51
CA ASP A 78 -13.88 9.10 -16.25
C ASP A 78 -13.85 8.14 -15.04
N ASP A 79 -14.34 6.90 -15.24
CA ASP A 79 -14.36 5.84 -14.22
C ASP A 79 -13.04 5.08 -14.09
N PHE A 80 -12.03 5.39 -14.89
CA PHE A 80 -10.72 4.75 -14.82
C PHE A 80 -10.08 4.96 -13.43
N TYR A 81 -9.62 3.88 -12.80
CA TYR A 81 -8.97 3.98 -11.49
C TYR A 81 -7.60 4.64 -11.65
N ARG A 82 -7.49 5.84 -11.18
CA ARG A 82 -6.23 6.56 -10.97
C ARG A 82 -5.83 6.33 -9.52
N GLY A 83 -5.31 5.12 -9.28
CA GLY A 83 -5.09 4.61 -7.94
C GLY A 83 -3.67 4.85 -7.43
N MET A 84 -3.53 4.87 -6.11
CA MET A 84 -2.25 4.88 -5.43
C MET A 84 -2.30 4.05 -4.14
N ASP A 85 -1.29 3.20 -3.92
CA ASP A 85 -1.04 2.59 -2.60
C ASP A 85 -0.30 3.60 -1.73
N VAL A 86 -0.80 3.82 -0.52
CA VAL A 86 -0.27 4.80 0.43
C VAL A 86 -0.22 4.23 1.86
N SER A 87 -0.09 2.92 1.96
CA SER A 87 -0.23 2.20 3.22
C SER A 87 0.76 2.62 4.30
N ALA A 88 1.93 3.19 3.92
CA ALA A 88 2.97 3.60 4.86
C ALA A 88 2.82 5.05 5.38
N VAL A 89 1.83 5.83 4.92
CA VAL A 89 1.72 7.27 5.22
C VAL A 89 1.77 7.59 6.72
N LEU A 90 1.02 6.87 7.58
CA LEU A 90 1.06 7.15 9.02
C LEU A 90 2.44 6.92 9.64
N ALA A 91 3.14 5.88 9.21
CA ALA A 91 4.49 5.61 9.69
C ALA A 91 5.48 6.70 9.26
N LEU A 92 5.35 7.19 8.02
CA LEU A 92 6.15 8.29 7.49
C LEU A 92 5.88 9.60 8.24
N GLU A 93 4.62 9.97 8.43
CA GLU A 93 4.22 11.15 9.19
C GLU A 93 4.71 11.07 10.65
N ASN A 94 4.59 9.90 11.29
CA ASN A 94 5.11 9.67 12.63
C ASN A 94 6.65 9.75 12.70
N SER A 95 7.33 9.51 11.59
CA SER A 95 8.79 9.70 11.46
C SER A 95 9.18 11.16 11.22
N GLY A 96 8.20 12.06 11.07
CA GLY A 96 8.43 13.50 10.86
C GLY A 96 8.40 13.94 9.40
N VAL A 97 8.03 13.07 8.48
CA VAL A 97 7.80 13.44 7.06
C VAL A 97 6.62 14.41 6.97
N LYS A 98 6.78 15.41 6.13
CA LYS A 98 5.76 16.37 5.77
C LYS A 98 5.53 16.35 4.28
N TYR A 99 4.27 16.45 3.89
CA TYR A 99 3.87 16.54 2.50
C TYR A 99 3.47 17.96 2.15
N TYR A 100 3.65 18.34 0.90
CA TYR A 100 3.45 19.70 0.41
C TYR A 100 2.56 19.68 -0.83
N ASN A 101 1.79 20.73 -1.03
CA ASN A 101 1.05 20.96 -2.27
C ASN A 101 1.97 21.48 -3.39
N PHE A 102 1.41 21.71 -4.58
CA PHE A 102 2.16 22.21 -5.74
C PHE A 102 2.70 23.64 -5.56
N ASP A 103 2.18 24.40 -4.60
CA ASP A 103 2.68 25.74 -4.23
C ASP A 103 3.79 25.69 -3.18
N GLY A 104 4.16 24.50 -2.69
CA GLY A 104 5.16 24.29 -1.65
C GLY A 104 4.67 24.57 -0.23
N GLU A 105 3.37 24.60 0.01
CA GLU A 105 2.76 24.74 1.32
C GLU A 105 2.50 23.36 1.93
N GLU A 106 2.72 23.21 3.23
CA GLU A 106 2.44 21.95 3.95
C GLU A 106 0.95 21.61 3.85
N GLN A 107 0.64 20.41 3.38
CA GLN A 107 -0.73 19.97 3.14
C GLN A 107 -0.89 18.47 3.40
N ASP A 108 -2.10 18.05 3.77
CA ASP A 108 -2.47 16.64 3.84
C ASP A 108 -2.23 15.97 2.48
N VAL A 109 -1.44 14.88 2.47
CA VAL A 109 -1.11 14.16 1.23
C VAL A 109 -2.35 13.66 0.50
N PHE A 110 -3.40 13.25 1.20
CA PHE A 110 -4.66 12.80 0.57
C PHE A 110 -5.35 13.94 -0.17
N MET A 111 -5.31 15.16 0.38
CA MET A 111 -5.79 16.34 -0.32
C MET A 111 -4.99 16.61 -1.59
N THR A 112 -3.66 16.55 -1.51
CA THR A 112 -2.77 16.74 -2.67
C THR A 112 -3.03 15.68 -3.75
N LEU A 113 -3.18 14.41 -3.37
CA LEU A 113 -3.50 13.33 -4.29
C LEU A 113 -4.84 13.52 -4.98
N ALA A 114 -5.89 13.91 -4.23
CA ALA A 114 -7.20 14.20 -4.81
C ALA A 114 -7.15 15.38 -5.79
N GLN A 115 -6.42 16.44 -5.46
CA GLN A 115 -6.17 17.58 -6.36
C GLN A 115 -5.41 17.17 -7.62
N ALA A 116 -4.49 16.19 -7.51
CA ALA A 116 -3.78 15.62 -8.65
C ALA A 116 -4.62 14.63 -9.49
N GLY A 117 -5.88 14.37 -9.08
CA GLY A 117 -6.80 13.51 -9.82
C GLY A 117 -6.79 12.04 -9.41
N VAL A 118 -6.11 11.67 -8.33
CA VAL A 118 -6.23 10.34 -7.73
C VAL A 118 -7.66 10.16 -7.22
N ASN A 119 -8.29 9.04 -7.59
CA ASN A 119 -9.68 8.74 -7.24
C ASN A 119 -9.85 7.42 -6.46
N TYR A 120 -8.74 6.70 -6.25
CA TYR A 120 -8.74 5.41 -5.57
C TYR A 120 -7.47 5.25 -4.72
N ILE A 121 -7.62 4.78 -3.50
CA ILE A 121 -6.51 4.50 -2.58
C ILE A 121 -6.48 3.01 -2.27
N ARG A 122 -5.32 2.36 -2.36
CA ARG A 122 -5.11 0.99 -1.94
C ARG A 122 -4.42 0.97 -0.59
N LEU A 123 -4.93 0.17 0.33
CA LEU A 123 -4.44 0.02 1.69
C LEU A 123 -4.29 -1.46 2.02
N ARG A 124 -3.05 -1.91 2.28
CA ARG A 124 -2.81 -3.28 2.74
C ARG A 124 -3.20 -3.44 4.21
N VAL A 125 -3.61 -4.64 4.55
CA VAL A 125 -3.96 -5.04 5.92
C VAL A 125 -3.26 -6.34 6.25
N TRP A 126 -2.45 -6.31 7.33
CA TRP A 126 -1.83 -7.47 7.93
C TRP A 126 -2.62 -7.93 9.15
N ASN A 127 -2.48 -9.22 9.50
CA ASN A 127 -3.27 -9.79 10.58
C ASN A 127 -2.87 -9.25 11.95
N ASP A 128 -1.57 -9.32 12.29
CA ASP A 128 -1.04 -8.80 13.54
C ASP A 128 0.46 -8.46 13.34
N PRO A 129 0.79 -7.25 12.85
CA PRO A 129 2.15 -6.85 12.51
C PRO A 129 3.02 -6.47 13.72
N TYR A 130 2.83 -7.11 14.86
CA TYR A 130 3.53 -6.78 16.10
C TYR A 130 4.16 -8.02 16.75
N ASP A 131 5.28 -7.84 17.44
CA ASP A 131 5.88 -8.88 18.28
C ASP A 131 5.14 -9.02 19.62
N GLU A 132 5.60 -9.96 20.46
CA GLU A 132 5.02 -10.23 21.79
C GLU A 132 5.11 -9.06 22.78
N ASN A 133 5.96 -8.06 22.49
CA ASN A 133 6.16 -6.85 23.28
C ASN A 133 5.39 -5.65 22.69
N GLY A 134 4.66 -5.84 21.60
CA GLY A 134 3.93 -4.80 20.88
C GLY A 134 4.80 -3.93 19.98
N ASN A 135 6.04 -4.35 19.66
CA ASN A 135 6.86 -3.66 18.70
C ASN A 135 6.42 -4.05 17.27
N GLY A 136 6.25 -3.05 16.42
CA GLY A 136 5.91 -3.27 15.02
C GLY A 136 7.02 -3.91 14.22
N TYR A 137 6.66 -4.70 13.20
CA TYR A 137 7.61 -5.34 12.28
C TYR A 137 8.17 -4.38 11.22
N GLY A 138 7.63 -3.18 11.11
CA GLY A 138 8.01 -2.21 10.09
C GLY A 138 7.10 -2.23 8.87
N GLY A 139 7.50 -1.50 7.83
CA GLY A 139 6.73 -1.42 6.57
C GLY A 139 5.36 -0.77 6.70
N GLY A 140 5.16 0.11 7.71
CA GLY A 140 3.90 0.78 7.98
C GLY A 140 3.08 0.18 9.12
N ASN A 141 3.43 -1.00 9.63
CA ASN A 141 2.66 -1.73 10.66
C ASN A 141 1.16 -1.76 10.34
N ASN A 142 0.83 -2.15 9.13
CA ASN A 142 -0.48 -2.00 8.51
C ASN A 142 -1.54 -2.94 9.13
N ASP A 143 -2.02 -2.60 10.30
CA ASP A 143 -3.19 -3.22 10.92
C ASP A 143 -4.51 -2.57 10.47
N VAL A 144 -5.61 -3.09 10.96
CA VAL A 144 -6.96 -2.57 10.65
C VAL A 144 -7.15 -1.12 11.12
N ALA A 145 -6.58 -0.74 12.26
CA ALA A 145 -6.70 0.62 12.80
C ALA A 145 -5.98 1.63 11.89
N THR A 146 -4.82 1.27 11.36
CA THR A 146 -4.10 2.03 10.34
C THR A 146 -4.94 2.17 9.07
N ALA A 147 -5.52 1.08 8.56
CA ALA A 147 -6.37 1.11 7.38
C ALA A 147 -7.63 1.98 7.57
N ILE A 148 -8.26 1.95 8.75
CA ILE A 148 -9.38 2.83 9.08
C ILE A 148 -8.95 4.29 9.03
N THR A 149 -7.86 4.64 9.69
CA THR A 149 -7.36 6.02 9.75
C THR A 149 -7.06 6.59 8.36
N LEU A 150 -6.32 5.84 7.54
CA LEU A 150 -5.97 6.25 6.18
C LEU A 150 -7.20 6.23 5.25
N GLY A 151 -8.07 5.23 5.40
CA GLY A 151 -9.29 5.11 4.61
C GLY A 151 -10.30 6.23 4.86
N GLN A 152 -10.43 6.70 6.10
CA GLN A 152 -11.26 7.87 6.43
C GLN A 152 -10.72 9.14 5.77
N ARG A 153 -9.38 9.34 5.77
CA ARG A 153 -8.75 10.49 5.08
C ARG A 153 -8.99 10.42 3.57
N ALA A 154 -8.84 9.25 2.94
CA ALA A 154 -9.16 9.07 1.54
C ALA A 154 -10.62 9.41 1.22
N THR A 155 -11.54 8.88 2.02
CA THR A 155 -12.98 9.08 1.87
C THR A 155 -13.37 10.56 2.02
N GLN A 156 -12.75 11.29 2.95
CA GLN A 156 -12.96 12.71 3.14
C GLN A 156 -12.75 13.53 1.86
N TYR A 157 -11.79 13.11 1.02
CA TYR A 157 -11.46 13.77 -0.24
C TYR A 157 -12.09 13.08 -1.46
N GLY A 158 -13.12 12.25 -1.26
CA GLY A 158 -13.90 11.64 -2.34
C GLY A 158 -13.23 10.47 -3.06
N MET A 159 -12.14 9.95 -2.51
CA MET A 159 -11.46 8.80 -3.07
C MET A 159 -12.05 7.50 -2.51
N LYS A 160 -12.27 6.52 -3.36
CA LYS A 160 -12.63 5.16 -2.93
C LYS A 160 -11.42 4.42 -2.36
N VAL A 161 -11.69 3.35 -1.60
CA VAL A 161 -10.64 2.56 -0.98
C VAL A 161 -10.69 1.10 -1.45
N CYS A 162 -9.55 0.58 -1.86
CA CYS A 162 -9.28 -0.84 -2.04
C CYS A 162 -8.57 -1.36 -0.78
N ILE A 163 -9.18 -2.30 -0.08
CA ILE A 163 -8.56 -2.98 1.06
C ILE A 163 -7.86 -4.23 0.55
N ASP A 164 -6.56 -4.33 0.80
CA ASP A 164 -5.72 -5.45 0.40
C ASP A 164 -5.37 -6.32 1.61
N PHE A 165 -6.12 -7.39 1.82
CA PHE A 165 -5.84 -8.35 2.89
C PHE A 165 -4.72 -9.30 2.49
N HIS A 166 -3.56 -9.19 3.14
CA HIS A 166 -2.42 -10.07 2.91
C HIS A 166 -2.58 -11.47 3.51
N TYR A 167 -3.42 -11.61 4.55
CA TYR A 167 -3.57 -12.83 5.35
C TYR A 167 -2.22 -13.37 5.83
N SER A 168 -1.41 -12.46 6.30
CA SER A 168 -0.09 -12.66 6.89
C SER A 168 0.14 -11.57 7.93
N ASP A 169 1.06 -11.78 8.87
CA ASP A 169 1.43 -10.75 9.86
C ASP A 169 2.41 -9.71 9.31
N PHE A 170 2.91 -9.93 8.11
CA PHE A 170 3.87 -9.06 7.43
C PHE A 170 3.71 -9.20 5.92
N TRP A 171 4.68 -8.73 5.13
CA TRP A 171 4.62 -8.78 3.67
C TRP A 171 4.26 -10.17 3.12
N ALA A 172 3.25 -10.20 2.26
CA ALA A 172 2.94 -11.34 1.40
C ALA A 172 3.37 -11.01 -0.04
N ASP A 173 4.13 -11.91 -0.63
CA ASP A 173 4.53 -11.88 -2.05
C ASP A 173 4.67 -13.34 -2.55
N PRO A 174 4.98 -13.62 -3.83
CA PRO A 174 5.07 -15.00 -4.32
C PRO A 174 6.08 -15.89 -3.59
N LYS A 175 6.99 -15.31 -2.79
CA LYS A 175 7.99 -16.05 -1.99
C LYS A 175 7.68 -16.04 -0.49
N LYS A 176 6.75 -15.19 -0.05
CA LYS A 176 6.44 -14.94 1.35
C LYS A 176 4.94 -15.02 1.59
N GLN A 177 4.38 -16.21 1.50
CA GLN A 177 2.97 -16.47 1.82
C GLN A 177 2.87 -17.16 3.19
N PHE A 178 3.39 -16.46 4.23
CA PHE A 178 3.44 -17.01 5.58
C PHE A 178 2.07 -17.02 6.24
N VAL A 179 1.80 -18.09 6.99
CA VAL A 179 0.59 -18.16 7.82
C VAL A 179 0.70 -17.15 8.97
N PRO A 180 -0.37 -16.42 9.30
CA PRO A 180 -0.40 -15.60 10.50
C PRO A 180 -0.10 -16.42 11.77
N LYS A 181 0.64 -15.85 12.72
CA LYS A 181 0.99 -16.53 13.98
C LYS A 181 -0.22 -17.07 14.75
N ALA A 182 -1.35 -16.35 14.69
CA ALA A 182 -2.60 -16.77 15.32
C ALA A 182 -3.25 -18.00 14.65
N TRP A 183 -2.83 -18.36 13.42
CA TRP A 183 -3.38 -19.49 12.65
C TRP A 183 -2.37 -20.63 12.48
N GLU A 184 -1.23 -20.57 13.16
CA GLU A 184 -0.23 -21.64 13.12
C GLU A 184 -0.83 -22.96 13.68
N GLY A 185 -0.59 -24.05 12.96
CA GLY A 185 -1.08 -25.39 13.36
C GLY A 185 -2.53 -25.68 12.99
N MET A 186 -3.30 -24.71 12.48
CA MET A 186 -4.65 -24.93 11.98
C MET A 186 -4.65 -25.79 10.71
N ASP A 187 -5.63 -26.68 10.60
CA ASP A 187 -5.88 -27.36 9.33
C ASP A 187 -6.58 -26.41 8.33
N ILE A 188 -6.85 -26.90 7.12
CA ILE A 188 -7.40 -26.05 6.05
C ILE A 188 -8.84 -25.61 6.35
N GLU A 189 -9.64 -26.41 7.05
CA GLU A 189 -10.99 -26.02 7.45
C GLU A 189 -10.94 -24.92 8.49
N GLU A 190 -10.13 -25.09 9.52
CA GLU A 190 -9.93 -24.11 10.58
C GLU A 190 -9.36 -22.78 10.04
N LYS A 191 -8.35 -22.85 9.13
CA LYS A 191 -7.83 -21.66 8.44
C LYS A 191 -8.89 -20.95 7.60
N SER A 192 -9.71 -21.72 6.90
CA SER A 192 -10.79 -21.21 6.06
C SER A 192 -11.81 -20.43 6.88
N ASP A 193 -12.20 -20.97 8.04
CA ASP A 193 -13.10 -20.31 8.98
C ASP A 193 -12.44 -19.09 9.63
N ALA A 194 -11.17 -19.18 10.01
CA ALA A 194 -10.40 -18.06 10.57
C ALA A 194 -10.28 -16.90 9.57
N LEU A 195 -9.97 -17.20 8.31
CA LEU A 195 -9.87 -16.21 7.24
C LEU A 195 -11.22 -15.53 6.97
N TYR A 196 -12.30 -16.32 6.91
CA TYR A 196 -13.64 -15.76 6.75
C TYR A 196 -13.98 -14.79 7.89
N ASN A 197 -13.78 -15.22 9.14
CA ASN A 197 -14.09 -14.39 10.30
C ASN A 197 -13.21 -13.13 10.34
N PHE A 198 -11.92 -13.25 10.12
CA PHE A 198 -11.00 -12.11 10.07
C PHE A 198 -11.43 -11.10 9.00
N THR A 199 -11.76 -11.56 7.80
CA THR A 199 -12.20 -10.68 6.71
C THR A 199 -13.52 -10.00 7.06
N LEU A 200 -14.51 -10.75 7.53
CA LEU A 200 -15.83 -10.23 7.86
C LEU A 200 -15.77 -9.19 8.99
N GLU A 201 -15.09 -9.53 10.08
CA GLU A 201 -14.98 -8.65 11.25
C GLU A 201 -14.24 -7.35 10.92
N ASN A 202 -13.10 -7.45 10.25
CA ASN A 202 -12.28 -6.28 9.96
C ASN A 202 -12.88 -5.40 8.86
N LEU A 203 -13.44 -6.00 7.81
CA LEU A 203 -14.13 -5.23 6.78
C LEU A 203 -15.37 -4.52 7.37
N THR A 204 -16.11 -5.18 8.25
CA THR A 204 -17.25 -4.55 8.95
C THR A 204 -16.77 -3.34 9.77
N GLN A 205 -15.70 -3.47 10.54
CA GLN A 205 -15.13 -2.34 11.29
C GLN A 205 -14.73 -1.16 10.39
N ILE A 206 -14.09 -1.44 9.26
CA ILE A 206 -13.69 -0.43 8.28
C ILE A 206 -14.92 0.28 7.69
N LEU A 207 -15.96 -0.48 7.32
CA LEU A 207 -17.20 0.06 6.78
C LEU A 207 -17.98 0.88 7.81
N ASP A 208 -18.08 0.40 9.07
CA ASP A 208 -18.74 1.08 10.18
C ASP A 208 -18.03 2.38 10.57
N ALA A 209 -16.70 2.45 10.34
CA ALA A 209 -15.92 3.67 10.50
C ALA A 209 -16.16 4.71 9.39
N GLY A 210 -17.00 4.42 8.39
CA GLY A 210 -17.38 5.33 7.32
C GLY A 210 -16.41 5.37 6.15
N VAL A 211 -15.49 4.40 6.02
CA VAL A 211 -14.60 4.30 4.86
C VAL A 211 -15.40 3.91 3.60
N ASP A 212 -15.17 4.61 2.48
CA ASP A 212 -15.81 4.30 1.21
C ASP A 212 -15.07 3.18 0.47
N VAL A 213 -15.25 1.95 0.96
CA VAL A 213 -14.64 0.77 0.35
C VAL A 213 -15.37 0.42 -0.95
N GLY A 214 -14.64 0.45 -2.06
CA GLY A 214 -15.16 0.05 -3.38
C GLY A 214 -14.63 -1.30 -3.87
N MET A 215 -13.54 -1.80 -3.27
CA MET A 215 -12.90 -3.05 -3.65
C MET A 215 -12.20 -3.70 -2.46
N VAL A 216 -12.22 -5.02 -2.41
CA VAL A 216 -11.42 -5.81 -1.46
C VAL A 216 -10.60 -6.83 -2.24
N GLN A 217 -9.30 -6.78 -2.07
CA GLN A 217 -8.35 -7.74 -2.60
C GLN A 217 -8.18 -8.88 -1.59
N VAL A 218 -8.47 -10.09 -2.02
CA VAL A 218 -8.41 -11.32 -1.20
C VAL A 218 -7.07 -12.02 -1.44
N GLY A 219 -6.09 -11.68 -0.64
CA GLY A 219 -4.70 -12.13 -0.77
C GLY A 219 -3.87 -11.26 -1.71
N ASN A 220 -2.56 -11.17 -1.46
CA ASN A 220 -1.61 -10.41 -2.25
C ASN A 220 -0.66 -11.33 -3.01
N GLU A 221 -0.55 -11.15 -4.34
CA GLU A 221 0.35 -11.89 -5.24
C GLU A 221 0.38 -13.41 -5.00
N ILE A 222 -0.79 -14.02 -5.01
CA ILE A 222 -1.02 -15.42 -4.60
C ILE A 222 -0.59 -16.48 -5.61
N ASN A 223 0.34 -16.14 -6.50
CA ASN A 223 0.84 -17.04 -7.57
C ASN A 223 1.32 -18.40 -7.08
N ASN A 224 1.94 -18.46 -5.90
CA ASN A 224 2.59 -19.66 -5.37
C ASN A 224 1.92 -20.21 -4.10
N GLY A 225 0.87 -19.55 -3.63
CA GLY A 225 0.19 -19.94 -2.41
C GLY A 225 -0.51 -18.77 -1.74
N MET A 226 -1.11 -19.02 -0.60
CA MET A 226 -1.81 -18.04 0.22
C MET A 226 -1.85 -18.54 1.67
N CYS A 227 -1.53 -17.69 2.63
CA CYS A 227 -1.68 -18.01 4.06
C CYS A 227 -0.99 -19.34 4.47
N GLY A 228 0.23 -19.57 3.98
CA GLY A 228 1.00 -20.79 4.22
C GLY A 228 0.58 -22.01 3.40
N GLU A 229 -0.52 -21.94 2.64
CA GLU A 229 -0.98 -23.03 1.78
C GLU A 229 -0.39 -22.90 0.37
N THR A 230 0.14 -24.00 -0.15
CA THR A 230 0.68 -24.10 -1.53
C THR A 230 -0.11 -25.08 -2.41
N ASP A 231 -0.98 -25.89 -1.81
CA ASP A 231 -1.90 -26.74 -2.56
C ASP A 231 -3.00 -25.89 -3.20
N ALA A 232 -3.14 -26.00 -4.51
CA ALA A 232 -4.09 -25.18 -5.27
C ALA A 232 -5.56 -25.40 -4.85
N SER A 233 -5.93 -26.55 -4.29
CA SER A 233 -7.28 -26.78 -3.77
C SER A 233 -7.50 -26.00 -2.46
N ASN A 234 -6.49 -25.98 -1.59
CA ASN A 234 -6.52 -25.25 -0.33
C ASN A 234 -6.55 -23.74 -0.60
N VAL A 235 -5.72 -23.23 -1.50
CA VAL A 235 -5.71 -21.81 -1.88
C VAL A 235 -7.10 -21.38 -2.40
N ARG A 236 -7.71 -22.16 -3.29
CA ARG A 236 -9.06 -21.87 -3.78
C ARG A 236 -10.12 -21.89 -2.68
N LYS A 237 -9.98 -22.74 -1.69
CA LYS A 237 -10.87 -22.78 -0.53
C LYS A 237 -10.75 -21.50 0.30
N LEU A 238 -9.53 -21.05 0.56
CA LEU A 238 -9.28 -19.78 1.26
C LEU A 238 -9.84 -18.59 0.48
N LEU A 239 -9.64 -18.55 -0.86
CA LEU A 239 -10.21 -17.51 -1.72
C LEU A 239 -11.75 -17.51 -1.66
N ALA A 240 -12.37 -18.66 -1.72
CA ALA A 240 -13.84 -18.78 -1.61
C ALA A 240 -14.37 -18.24 -0.28
N SER A 241 -13.64 -18.51 0.83
CA SER A 241 -14.00 -18.02 2.16
C SER A 241 -13.83 -16.50 2.28
N GLY A 242 -12.73 -15.96 1.79
CA GLY A 242 -12.51 -14.51 1.77
C GLY A 242 -13.53 -13.77 0.92
N SER A 243 -13.78 -14.27 -0.30
CA SER A 243 -14.82 -13.74 -1.18
C SER A 243 -16.20 -13.75 -0.49
N LYS A 244 -16.58 -14.87 0.09
CA LYS A 244 -17.84 -14.98 0.82
C LYS A 244 -17.95 -13.94 1.95
N ALA A 245 -16.89 -13.75 2.73
CA ALA A 245 -16.87 -12.77 3.80
C ALA A 245 -17.06 -11.33 3.28
N VAL A 246 -16.42 -10.99 2.15
CA VAL A 246 -16.62 -9.68 1.48
C VAL A 246 -18.08 -9.52 1.03
N ARG A 247 -18.68 -10.53 0.39
CA ARG A 247 -20.08 -10.47 -0.03
C ARG A 247 -21.06 -10.32 1.14
N ASP A 248 -20.78 -11.02 2.24
CA ASP A 248 -21.62 -10.93 3.44
C ASP A 248 -21.52 -9.53 4.07
N ALA A 249 -20.32 -8.94 4.17
CA ALA A 249 -20.12 -7.58 4.66
C ALA A 249 -20.77 -6.53 3.72
N ALA A 250 -20.59 -6.67 2.41
CA ALA A 250 -21.21 -5.82 1.38
C ALA A 250 -22.74 -5.83 1.49
N THR A 251 -23.31 -7.03 1.62
CA THR A 251 -24.76 -7.20 1.79
C THR A 251 -25.26 -6.55 3.08
N ALA A 252 -24.55 -6.75 4.19
CA ALA A 252 -24.94 -6.20 5.49
C ALA A 252 -24.87 -4.67 5.53
N SER A 253 -23.88 -4.08 4.85
CA SER A 253 -23.70 -2.62 4.77
C SER A 253 -24.51 -1.95 3.65
N GLY A 254 -25.08 -2.73 2.71
CA GLY A 254 -25.74 -2.23 1.52
C GLY A 254 -24.80 -1.52 0.53
N LYS A 255 -23.50 -1.86 0.58
CA LYS A 255 -22.47 -1.31 -0.32
C LYS A 255 -22.21 -2.24 -1.49
N ASP A 256 -21.83 -1.68 -2.63
CA ASP A 256 -21.35 -2.43 -3.78
C ASP A 256 -19.81 -2.50 -3.72
N ILE A 257 -19.28 -3.68 -3.40
CA ILE A 257 -17.86 -3.89 -3.16
C ILE A 257 -17.37 -4.99 -4.10
N LEU A 258 -16.39 -4.65 -4.95
CA LEU A 258 -15.75 -5.61 -5.84
C LEU A 258 -14.83 -6.56 -5.05
N VAL A 259 -14.86 -7.83 -5.40
CA VAL A 259 -13.89 -8.84 -4.93
C VAL A 259 -12.79 -8.97 -5.97
N ALA A 260 -11.56 -8.68 -5.56
CA ALA A 260 -10.38 -8.81 -6.41
C ALA A 260 -9.52 -10.01 -6.00
N VAL A 261 -8.94 -10.69 -7.01
CA VAL A 261 -7.83 -11.63 -6.85
C VAL A 261 -6.58 -11.02 -7.47
N HIS A 262 -5.40 -11.26 -6.90
CA HIS A 262 -4.18 -10.57 -7.29
C HIS A 262 -3.04 -11.53 -7.63
N TYR A 263 -2.48 -11.34 -8.82
CA TYR A 263 -1.35 -12.10 -9.35
C TYR A 263 -0.26 -11.17 -9.88
N THR A 264 0.97 -11.67 -9.93
CA THR A 264 2.14 -11.03 -10.55
C THR A 264 2.80 -11.96 -11.56
N ASN A 265 3.98 -11.57 -12.09
CA ASN A 265 4.74 -12.32 -13.11
C ASN A 265 3.90 -12.61 -14.35
N ILE A 266 3.36 -11.54 -14.94
CA ILE A 266 2.50 -11.60 -16.12
C ILE A 266 3.20 -12.11 -17.37
N ASP A 267 4.52 -12.15 -17.39
CA ASP A 267 5.36 -12.77 -18.41
C ASP A 267 5.21 -14.30 -18.45
N ASP A 268 4.81 -14.94 -17.34
CA ASP A 268 4.43 -16.37 -17.31
C ASP A 268 2.93 -16.58 -17.55
N MET A 269 2.48 -16.27 -18.77
CA MET A 269 1.09 -16.43 -19.20
C MET A 269 0.54 -17.83 -18.97
N LYS A 270 1.37 -18.87 -19.08
CA LYS A 270 0.94 -20.25 -18.85
C LYS A 270 0.57 -20.49 -17.39
N LYS A 271 1.31 -19.90 -16.48
CA LYS A 271 1.00 -19.98 -15.04
C LYS A 271 -0.26 -19.21 -14.71
N LEU A 272 -0.39 -18.00 -15.23
CA LEU A 272 -1.61 -17.19 -15.09
C LEU A 272 -2.84 -17.95 -15.59
N ASP A 273 -2.78 -18.57 -16.77
CA ASP A 273 -3.84 -19.42 -17.29
C ASP A 273 -4.20 -20.58 -16.36
N THR A 274 -3.20 -21.23 -15.80
CA THR A 274 -3.44 -22.35 -14.87
C THR A 274 -4.19 -21.88 -13.62
N LEU A 275 -3.82 -20.71 -13.09
CA LEU A 275 -4.45 -20.12 -11.91
C LEU A 275 -5.90 -19.72 -12.21
N LEU A 276 -6.12 -18.94 -13.25
CA LEU A 276 -7.46 -18.44 -13.62
C LEU A 276 -8.41 -19.56 -14.07
N THR A 277 -7.93 -20.53 -14.84
CA THR A 277 -8.72 -21.73 -15.18
C THR A 277 -9.13 -22.48 -13.91
N GLY A 278 -8.24 -22.58 -12.93
CA GLY A 278 -8.54 -23.19 -11.63
C GLY A 278 -9.65 -22.49 -10.87
N LEU A 279 -9.70 -21.15 -10.92
CA LEU A 279 -10.78 -20.35 -10.31
C LEU A 279 -12.10 -20.57 -11.05
N GLN A 280 -12.08 -20.50 -12.38
CA GLN A 280 -13.27 -20.67 -13.22
C GLN A 280 -13.90 -22.05 -13.08
N VAL A 281 -13.10 -23.12 -13.14
CA VAL A 281 -13.58 -24.53 -13.02
C VAL A 281 -14.19 -24.79 -11.63
N LYS A 282 -13.75 -24.08 -10.61
CA LYS A 282 -14.25 -24.20 -9.23
C LYS A 282 -15.31 -23.15 -8.90
N GLU A 283 -15.71 -22.36 -9.88
CA GLU A 283 -16.76 -21.33 -9.72
C GLU A 283 -16.47 -20.42 -8.51
N ILE A 284 -15.17 -20.02 -8.33
CA ILE A 284 -14.80 -19.07 -7.31
C ILE A 284 -15.42 -17.72 -7.67
N ASP A 285 -16.13 -17.12 -6.73
CA ASP A 285 -16.80 -15.84 -6.90
C ASP A 285 -15.77 -14.69 -6.73
N TYR A 286 -15.50 -13.95 -7.80
CA TYR A 286 -14.71 -12.72 -7.83
C TYR A 286 -15.11 -11.88 -9.05
N ASP A 287 -14.83 -10.58 -9.01
CA ASP A 287 -15.25 -9.63 -10.03
C ASP A 287 -14.10 -9.16 -10.92
N ILE A 288 -12.88 -9.11 -10.39
CA ILE A 288 -11.77 -8.42 -11.03
C ILE A 288 -10.43 -9.08 -10.71
N VAL A 289 -9.53 -9.08 -11.69
CA VAL A 289 -8.15 -9.57 -11.55
C VAL A 289 -7.21 -8.39 -11.44
N GLY A 290 -6.45 -8.32 -10.36
CA GLY A 290 -5.32 -7.41 -10.20
C GLY A 290 -4.03 -8.06 -10.74
N LEU A 291 -3.23 -7.27 -11.46
CA LEU A 291 -1.93 -7.69 -12.00
C LEU A 291 -0.85 -6.72 -11.53
N SER A 292 0.22 -7.21 -10.87
CA SER A 292 1.42 -6.40 -10.68
C SER A 292 2.19 -6.29 -11.98
N PHE A 293 2.57 -5.08 -12.32
CA PHE A 293 3.43 -4.81 -13.46
C PHE A 293 4.56 -3.86 -13.09
N TYR A 294 5.77 -4.40 -13.06
CA TYR A 294 7.00 -3.63 -12.91
C TYR A 294 7.88 -3.89 -14.13
N PRO A 295 8.13 -2.89 -14.98
CA PRO A 295 8.83 -3.10 -16.25
C PRO A 295 10.27 -3.57 -16.08
N TYR A 296 10.80 -3.48 -14.87
CA TYR A 296 12.10 -4.05 -14.52
C TYR A 296 12.15 -5.59 -14.63
N TRP A 297 11.02 -6.27 -14.42
CA TRP A 297 10.97 -7.73 -14.25
C TRP A 297 9.85 -8.42 -15.01
N HIS A 298 8.78 -7.72 -15.36
CA HIS A 298 7.54 -8.33 -15.85
C HIS A 298 7.31 -8.14 -17.35
N GLY A 299 8.38 -7.78 -18.09
CA GLY A 299 8.31 -7.64 -19.55
C GLY A 299 8.01 -6.21 -19.99
N THR A 300 7.47 -6.11 -21.19
CA THR A 300 7.22 -4.83 -21.90
C THR A 300 5.78 -4.35 -21.72
N MET A 301 5.51 -3.09 -22.17
CA MET A 301 4.13 -2.57 -22.23
C MET A 301 3.22 -3.41 -23.15
N GLU A 302 3.80 -4.07 -24.16
CA GLU A 302 3.05 -5.00 -25.01
C GLU A 302 2.69 -6.29 -24.26
N ASP A 303 3.57 -6.81 -23.41
CA ASP A 303 3.28 -7.95 -22.55
C ASP A 303 2.17 -7.62 -21.56
N LEU A 304 2.16 -6.42 -20.99
CA LEU A 304 1.08 -5.93 -20.13
C LEU A 304 -0.25 -5.90 -20.89
N LYS A 305 -0.30 -5.30 -22.09
CA LYS A 305 -1.51 -5.26 -22.91
C LYS A 305 -2.01 -6.65 -23.23
N ASN A 306 -1.11 -7.54 -23.64
CA ASN A 306 -1.45 -8.92 -23.98
C ASN A 306 -2.03 -9.68 -22.77
N ALA A 307 -1.47 -9.49 -21.58
CA ALA A 307 -1.97 -10.12 -20.35
C ALA A 307 -3.39 -9.61 -20.01
N ILE A 308 -3.62 -8.30 -20.07
CA ILE A 308 -4.94 -7.70 -19.81
C ILE A 308 -5.97 -8.21 -20.81
N ILE A 309 -5.68 -8.13 -22.12
CA ILE A 309 -6.58 -8.60 -23.18
C ILE A 309 -6.88 -10.09 -23.01
N HIS A 310 -5.86 -10.88 -22.71
CA HIS A 310 -6.01 -12.33 -22.53
C HIS A 310 -6.94 -12.66 -21.36
N VAL A 311 -6.77 -12.04 -20.20
CA VAL A 311 -7.63 -12.26 -19.03
C VAL A 311 -9.08 -11.84 -19.34
N ARG A 312 -9.25 -10.66 -19.94
CA ARG A 312 -10.56 -10.15 -20.29
C ARG A 312 -11.28 -11.02 -21.32
N ASP A 313 -10.61 -11.36 -22.42
CA ASP A 313 -11.25 -12.03 -23.57
C ASP A 313 -11.40 -13.54 -23.34
N THR A 314 -10.52 -14.17 -22.57
CA THR A 314 -10.55 -15.62 -22.30
C THR A 314 -11.44 -15.96 -21.11
N TYR A 315 -11.35 -15.18 -20.04
CA TYR A 315 -12.04 -15.46 -18.77
C TYR A 315 -13.26 -14.57 -18.53
N GLY A 316 -13.47 -13.52 -19.35
CA GLY A 316 -14.58 -12.58 -19.19
C GLY A 316 -14.48 -11.73 -17.93
N GLN A 317 -13.28 -11.57 -17.37
CA GLN A 317 -13.07 -10.85 -16.12
C GLN A 317 -12.59 -9.42 -16.36
N LYS A 318 -13.00 -8.51 -15.48
CA LYS A 318 -12.39 -7.20 -15.39
C LYS A 318 -10.92 -7.33 -14.97
N VAL A 319 -10.10 -6.36 -15.35
CA VAL A 319 -8.67 -6.35 -15.01
C VAL A 319 -8.27 -4.94 -14.55
N TYR A 320 -7.38 -4.85 -13.59
CA TYR A 320 -6.69 -3.61 -13.23
C TYR A 320 -5.21 -3.90 -12.96
N VAL A 321 -4.36 -2.89 -13.12
CA VAL A 321 -2.97 -2.97 -12.68
C VAL A 321 -2.95 -2.65 -11.20
N ALA A 322 -2.72 -3.68 -10.38
CA ALA A 322 -2.77 -3.57 -8.93
C ALA A 322 -1.54 -2.90 -8.33
N GLU A 323 -0.40 -3.05 -9.02
CA GLU A 323 0.87 -2.46 -8.61
C GLU A 323 1.70 -2.09 -9.84
N ASN A 324 2.25 -0.89 -9.80
CA ASN A 324 3.27 -0.37 -10.70
C ASN A 324 4.09 0.67 -9.95
N ALA A 325 5.37 0.71 -10.14
CA ALA A 325 6.24 1.78 -9.67
C ALA A 325 7.49 1.91 -10.54
N TYR A 326 8.03 3.12 -10.62
CA TYR A 326 9.29 3.40 -11.31
C TYR A 326 10.13 4.42 -10.55
N CYS A 327 11.45 4.20 -10.51
CA CYS A 327 12.36 5.08 -9.76
C CYS A 327 12.59 6.40 -10.51
N TYR A 328 12.59 7.51 -9.78
CA TYR A 328 12.98 8.82 -10.30
C TYR A 328 14.47 9.14 -10.13
N THR A 329 15.19 8.31 -9.35
CA THR A 329 16.63 8.41 -9.13
C THR A 329 17.20 7.04 -8.79
N SER A 330 18.50 6.84 -9.01
CA SER A 330 19.24 5.67 -8.53
C SER A 330 20.06 5.97 -7.28
N GLU A 331 19.95 7.18 -6.73
CA GLU A 331 20.63 7.57 -5.51
C GLU A 331 19.93 6.93 -4.29
N ASP A 332 20.76 6.48 -3.32
CA ASP A 332 20.26 5.96 -2.05
C ASP A 332 19.93 7.15 -1.13
N GLY A 333 18.66 7.31 -0.81
CA GLY A 333 18.14 8.44 -0.02
C GLY A 333 18.13 8.19 1.49
N ASP A 334 18.38 6.96 1.98
CA ASP A 334 18.19 6.62 3.40
C ASP A 334 19.24 5.67 4.00
N GLY A 335 20.20 5.21 3.20
CA GLY A 335 21.23 4.26 3.61
C GLY A 335 20.78 2.79 3.59
N SER A 336 19.53 2.50 3.15
CA SER A 336 19.06 1.16 2.83
C SER A 336 19.26 0.89 1.35
N ALA A 337 19.82 -0.25 0.99
CA ALA A 337 20.12 -0.54 -0.41
C ALA A 337 18.85 -0.59 -1.27
N ASN A 338 18.79 0.24 -2.30
CA ASN A 338 17.73 0.23 -3.30
C ASN A 338 17.66 -1.10 -4.05
N SER A 339 16.47 -1.48 -4.52
CA SER A 339 16.28 -2.62 -5.41
C SER A 339 16.84 -2.33 -6.81
N ILE A 340 16.67 -1.10 -7.29
CA ILE A 340 17.23 -0.59 -8.56
C ILE A 340 18.50 0.19 -8.24
N LYS A 341 19.65 -0.34 -8.61
CA LYS A 341 20.97 0.16 -8.19
C LYS A 341 21.75 0.89 -9.27
N GLY A 342 21.32 0.81 -10.51
CA GLY A 342 22.06 1.40 -11.62
C GLY A 342 21.35 1.27 -12.94
N THR A 343 22.01 1.76 -13.99
CA THR A 343 21.44 1.80 -15.34
C THR A 343 21.14 0.41 -15.92
N ASP A 344 21.82 -0.61 -15.46
CA ASP A 344 21.62 -1.99 -15.94
C ASP A 344 20.34 -2.63 -15.36
N ASP A 345 19.80 -2.06 -14.29
CA ASP A 345 18.56 -2.51 -13.66
C ASP A 345 17.31 -1.80 -14.22
N LEU A 346 17.51 -0.74 -15.02
CA LEU A 346 16.40 0.05 -15.56
C LEU A 346 15.68 -0.69 -16.70
N ALA A 347 14.38 -0.42 -16.81
CA ALA A 347 13.61 -0.86 -17.96
C ALA A 347 14.04 -0.14 -19.25
N GLU A 348 14.03 -0.85 -20.37
CA GLU A 348 14.41 -0.29 -21.67
C GLU A 348 13.50 0.91 -22.03
N GLY A 349 14.13 2.03 -22.37
CA GLY A 349 13.44 3.25 -22.81
C GLY A 349 13.18 4.27 -21.69
N TYR A 350 13.41 3.92 -20.42
CA TYR A 350 13.17 4.82 -19.30
C TYR A 350 14.45 5.07 -18.50
N SER A 351 14.66 6.31 -18.10
CA SER A 351 15.79 6.72 -17.24
C SER A 351 15.36 6.82 -15.78
N ALA A 352 16.30 6.63 -14.84
CA ALA A 352 16.11 7.00 -13.44
C ALA A 352 16.13 8.53 -13.32
N SER A 353 15.00 9.16 -13.57
CA SER A 353 14.79 10.62 -13.50
C SER A 353 13.30 10.89 -13.32
N VAL A 354 12.96 12.09 -12.84
CA VAL A 354 11.56 12.52 -12.70
C VAL A 354 10.79 12.41 -14.02
N GLN A 355 11.43 12.81 -15.15
CA GLN A 355 10.85 12.66 -16.47
C GLN A 355 10.71 11.18 -16.89
N GLY A 356 11.70 10.34 -16.56
CA GLY A 356 11.65 8.90 -16.87
C GLY A 356 10.53 8.20 -16.11
N GLN A 357 10.35 8.51 -14.83
CA GLN A 357 9.22 8.03 -14.02
C GLN A 357 7.87 8.48 -14.61
N ALA A 358 7.75 9.75 -14.95
CA ALA A 358 6.52 10.28 -15.54
C ALA A 358 6.17 9.61 -16.88
N ASN A 359 7.18 9.36 -17.73
CA ASN A 359 6.99 8.67 -19.01
C ASN A 359 6.53 7.23 -18.81
N GLU A 360 7.15 6.51 -17.87
CA GLU A 360 6.79 5.13 -17.58
C GLU A 360 5.35 5.01 -17.08
N VAL A 361 4.96 5.80 -16.05
CA VAL A 361 3.60 5.81 -15.52
C VAL A 361 2.58 6.17 -16.60
N ARG A 362 2.89 7.16 -17.44
CA ARG A 362 2.04 7.52 -18.58
C ARG A 362 1.86 6.35 -19.54
N ASP A 363 2.92 5.63 -19.86
CA ASP A 363 2.88 4.53 -20.81
C ASP A 363 2.15 3.30 -20.25
N VAL A 364 2.27 3.04 -18.93
CA VAL A 364 1.45 2.03 -18.25
C VAL A 364 -0.04 2.40 -18.28
N CYS A 365 -0.37 3.68 -18.00
CA CYS A 365 -1.76 4.18 -18.14
C CYS A 365 -2.31 3.96 -19.55
N ALA A 366 -1.52 4.29 -20.57
CA ALA A 366 -1.91 4.12 -21.96
C ALA A 366 -2.11 2.64 -22.32
N ALA A 367 -1.14 1.80 -21.99
CA ALA A 367 -1.21 0.36 -22.25
C ALA A 367 -2.42 -0.29 -21.56
N ALA A 368 -2.65 0.05 -20.29
CA ALA A 368 -3.77 -0.46 -19.52
C ALA A 368 -5.12 0.00 -20.09
N SER A 369 -5.27 1.29 -20.41
CA SER A 369 -6.49 1.85 -21.01
C SER A 369 -6.78 1.27 -22.38
N GLU A 370 -5.78 1.20 -23.28
CA GLU A 370 -5.89 0.61 -24.61
C GLU A 370 -6.31 -0.86 -24.58
N ALA A 371 -5.79 -1.61 -23.59
CA ALA A 371 -6.13 -3.01 -23.38
C ALA A 371 -7.50 -3.21 -22.69
N GLY A 372 -8.15 -2.14 -22.22
CA GLY A 372 -9.44 -2.17 -21.57
C GLY A 372 -9.39 -2.57 -20.10
N ALA A 373 -8.33 -2.24 -19.39
CA ALA A 373 -8.28 -2.33 -17.94
C ALA A 373 -9.13 -1.24 -17.28
N GLU A 374 -9.63 -1.53 -16.07
CA GLU A 374 -10.42 -0.60 -15.27
C GLU A 374 -9.57 0.53 -14.66
N GLY A 375 -8.25 0.36 -14.56
CA GLY A 375 -7.33 1.37 -14.03
C GLY A 375 -5.98 0.82 -13.62
N ILE A 376 -5.20 1.70 -12.97
CA ILE A 376 -3.90 1.36 -12.40
C ILE A 376 -3.78 1.86 -10.97
N PHE A 377 -2.92 1.22 -10.17
CA PHE A 377 -2.49 1.70 -8.86
C PHE A 377 -0.96 1.85 -8.87
N TYR A 378 -0.49 3.05 -8.55
CA TYR A 378 0.92 3.28 -8.30
C TYR A 378 1.27 2.80 -6.89
N TRP A 379 2.23 1.89 -6.78
CA TRP A 379 2.59 1.27 -5.52
C TRP A 379 3.48 2.19 -4.70
N GLU A 380 3.05 2.44 -3.45
CA GLU A 380 3.75 3.25 -2.43
C GLU A 380 4.25 4.61 -2.95
N GLY A 381 3.41 5.31 -3.71
CA GLY A 381 3.75 6.60 -4.31
C GLY A 381 4.01 7.72 -3.31
N THR A 382 3.79 7.47 -2.02
CA THR A 382 4.05 8.42 -0.92
C THR A 382 5.33 8.14 -0.15
N TRP A 383 6.10 7.11 -0.49
CA TRP A 383 7.34 6.81 0.19
C TRP A 383 8.37 7.92 -0.01
N ILE A 384 8.93 8.39 1.11
CA ILE A 384 9.96 9.42 1.18
C ILE A 384 11.01 8.93 2.17
N PRO A 385 12.31 8.97 1.83
CA PRO A 385 13.40 8.67 2.75
C PRO A 385 13.32 9.51 4.02
N VAL A 386 13.52 8.89 5.17
CA VAL A 386 13.48 9.56 6.48
C VAL A 386 14.88 9.82 6.98
N GLY A 387 15.18 11.08 7.33
CA GLY A 387 16.47 11.51 7.84
C GLY A 387 17.47 11.87 6.74
N PRO A 388 18.73 12.21 7.12
CA PRO A 388 19.76 12.55 6.16
C PRO A 388 20.19 11.36 5.30
N ALA A 389 20.38 11.56 4.00
CA ALA A 389 20.77 10.53 3.04
C ALA A 389 22.16 9.89 3.33
N ASP A 390 23.02 10.58 4.07
CA ASP A 390 24.36 10.14 4.45
C ASP A 390 24.44 9.46 5.84
N ALA A 391 23.27 9.16 6.44
CA ALA A 391 23.16 8.53 7.75
C ALA A 391 22.40 7.20 7.66
N ASP A 392 22.71 6.27 8.59
CA ASP A 392 21.89 5.08 8.82
C ASP A 392 20.60 5.49 9.56
N ASN A 393 19.50 5.54 8.83
CA ASN A 393 18.18 5.95 9.34
C ASN A 393 17.32 4.77 9.81
N SER A 394 17.85 3.55 9.80
CA SER A 394 17.13 2.31 10.16
C SER A 394 16.40 2.41 11.50
N ALA A 395 17.02 3.02 12.51
CA ALA A 395 16.40 3.16 13.82
C ALA A 395 15.14 4.02 13.84
N ILE A 396 15.03 5.02 12.95
CA ILE A 396 13.82 5.84 12.79
C ILE A 396 12.73 5.02 12.14
N TRP A 397 13.07 4.33 11.06
CA TRP A 397 12.15 3.46 10.32
C TRP A 397 11.61 2.31 11.18
N GLU A 398 12.50 1.65 11.94
CA GLU A 398 12.12 0.59 12.88
C GLU A 398 11.18 1.12 13.98
N LYS A 399 11.52 2.28 14.56
CA LYS A 399 10.75 2.88 15.66
C LYS A 399 9.30 3.18 15.26
N TYR A 400 9.07 3.66 14.06
CA TYR A 400 7.73 4.04 13.58
C TYR A 400 7.13 3.03 12.60
N GLY A 401 7.77 1.89 12.42
CA GLY A 401 7.30 0.86 11.52
C GLY A 401 7.42 1.18 10.03
N SER A 402 8.23 2.18 9.68
CA SER A 402 8.42 2.61 8.29
C SER A 402 9.65 2.01 7.61
N GLY A 403 10.35 1.07 8.26
CA GLY A 403 11.46 0.33 7.66
C GLY A 403 11.05 -0.32 6.34
N TRP A 404 11.96 -0.42 5.39
CA TRP A 404 11.80 -0.96 4.03
C TRP A 404 11.23 0.04 3.00
N ALA A 405 11.00 1.28 3.36
CA ALA A 405 10.27 2.24 2.54
C ALA A 405 11.08 2.92 1.45
N SER A 406 12.19 2.47 0.97
CA SER A 406 12.98 3.19 -0.03
C SER A 406 13.61 2.32 -1.09
N SER A 407 12.98 1.20 -1.40
CA SER A 407 13.62 0.22 -2.27
C SER A 407 13.51 0.51 -3.77
N TYR A 408 12.71 1.52 -4.19
CA TYR A 408 12.40 1.74 -5.60
C TYR A 408 12.66 3.16 -6.05
#